data_2b71fd66193a532eb06b37d9292e1ce6
#
_entry.id   2b71fd66193a532eb06b37d9292e1ce6
#
_cell.length_a   1.000
_cell.length_b   1.000
_cell.length_c   1.000
_cell.angle_alpha   90.00
_cell.angle_beta   90.00
_cell.angle_gamma   90.00
#
_symmetry.space_group_name_H-M   'P 1'
#
loop_
_entity.id
_entity.type
_entity.pdbx_description
1 polymer ?
#
loop_
_entity_poly.entity_id
_entity_poly.type
_entity_poly.pdbx_seq_one_letter_code
_entity_poly.pdbx_strand_id
1 'polypeptide(L)'
;MPPYRNYIYEYHAKITSGEIIAGKWIKKIYEIIINGLQKQEYFFNAKAANKAIRFIENFCHHSKGRNDLIKLELWQKAIVSVIFGIQDAEKIRIFREIFIVIGRKNGKSLFASAIIAYMAYLEPEYGQEIYCLAPKLDQAALVYDGFYQMVQAEDELAELAKKRRSDIYIAESNTVIKPIAFNAKKSDGFNPQLVVCDEMAAWSGDAGLKQYEVMKSALGARTQPMILSISTAGYINDSIYDELMKRSTSFLKGNSKERRLLPFLYMIDDVEKWNDIDELKKANPNMGVSVKESFFMDEIAVAEGSLSKKAEFLTKYCNIKQNSSIAWLEYQTVENAGVEKTLEDFRDCYAVGGIDLSQTTDLTAASVVIQKDGTLYAFTQFFMPRGRLEYLQATDGVPYDIFVKKRLITLSGENYVDYHDVYGWFTMLLEDYGIRPLKIGYDRYSAQYLITDMANYGFHMDDVYQGENLTPVIREFEGIIKDGDFKIADNNLLKTHFLNVALKHNMETRKFRPIKIEQRAHIDGFVSVIDAMTVRQKYWEECGELLKNAA
;
A
#
# COMPACT_ATOMS: atom_id res chain seq x y z
N MET A 1 -35.96 26.14 12.57
CA MET A 1 -34.93 25.12 12.31
C MET A 1 -33.70 25.44 13.15
N PRO A 2 -33.03 24.47 13.76
CA PRO A 2 -31.79 24.77 14.45
C PRO A 2 -30.78 25.35 13.45
N PRO A 3 -29.89 26.26 13.89
CA PRO A 3 -28.92 26.91 13.02
C PRO A 3 -28.00 25.84 12.38
N TYR A 4 -27.53 26.11 11.16
CA TYR A 4 -26.54 25.24 10.49
C TYR A 4 -25.22 25.29 11.27
N ARG A 5 -24.67 24.11 11.58
CA ARG A 5 -23.40 23.97 12.33
C ARG A 5 -22.25 23.74 11.38
N ASN A 6 -21.09 24.25 11.73
CA ASN A 6 -19.83 23.97 11.05
C ASN A 6 -19.00 22.95 11.83
N TYR A 7 -19.20 21.68 11.54
CA TYR A 7 -18.52 20.59 12.22
C TYR A 7 -17.02 20.48 11.85
N ILE A 8 -16.57 21.11 10.75
CA ILE A 8 -15.16 21.20 10.39
C ILE A 8 -14.40 22.00 11.43
N TYR A 9 -14.88 23.21 11.74
CA TYR A 9 -14.26 24.06 12.76
C TYR A 9 -14.41 23.48 14.17
N GLU A 10 -15.56 22.89 14.49
CA GLU A 10 -15.80 22.27 15.79
C GLU A 10 -14.82 21.11 16.04
N TYR A 11 -14.67 20.20 15.07
CA TYR A 11 -13.74 19.07 15.19
C TYR A 11 -12.29 19.53 15.22
N HIS A 12 -11.91 20.45 14.33
CA HIS A 12 -10.56 21.02 14.31
C HIS A 12 -10.18 21.68 15.65
N ALA A 13 -11.08 22.48 16.24
CA ALA A 13 -10.82 23.11 17.53
C ALA A 13 -10.54 22.07 18.63
N LYS A 14 -11.34 20.98 18.68
CA LYS A 14 -11.20 19.93 19.69
C LYS A 14 -9.95 19.08 19.50
N ILE A 15 -9.52 18.77 18.26
CA ILE A 15 -8.28 18.03 18.02
C ILE A 15 -7.03 18.91 18.22
N THR A 16 -7.16 20.24 18.04
CA THR A 16 -6.07 21.19 18.28
C THR A 16 -5.87 21.46 19.77
N SER A 17 -6.97 21.58 20.52
CA SER A 17 -6.92 21.74 21.98
C SER A 17 -6.49 20.48 22.74
N GLY A 18 -6.53 19.30 22.09
CA GLY A 18 -6.27 18.01 22.72
C GLY A 18 -7.49 17.42 23.44
N GLU A 19 -8.67 18.05 23.37
CA GLU A 19 -9.93 17.47 23.90
C GLU A 19 -10.27 16.14 23.20
N ILE A 20 -9.98 16.06 21.89
CA ILE A 20 -10.05 14.82 21.12
C ILE A 20 -8.63 14.45 20.67
N ILE A 21 -8.21 13.23 20.98
CA ILE A 21 -6.92 12.71 20.55
C ILE A 21 -7.01 12.37 19.05
N ALA A 22 -6.11 12.95 18.25
CA ALA A 22 -6.02 12.71 16.82
C ALA A 22 -4.55 12.66 16.36
N GLY A 23 -4.27 11.78 15.38
CA GLY A 23 -2.94 11.64 14.80
C GLY A 23 -2.53 12.83 13.92
N LYS A 24 -1.23 12.92 13.63
CA LYS A 24 -0.62 14.01 12.85
C LYS A 24 -1.28 14.24 11.50
N TRP A 25 -1.68 13.17 10.80
CA TRP A 25 -2.29 13.28 9.48
C TRP A 25 -3.71 13.85 9.52
N ILE A 26 -4.50 13.49 10.55
CA ILE A 26 -5.83 14.06 10.75
C ILE A 26 -5.73 15.54 11.12
N LYS A 27 -4.83 15.91 12.02
CA LYS A 27 -4.58 17.32 12.32
C LYS A 27 -4.18 18.08 11.05
N LYS A 28 -3.29 17.49 10.24
CA LYS A 28 -2.77 18.13 9.03
C LYS A 28 -3.85 18.34 7.95
N ILE A 29 -4.73 17.35 7.69
CA ILE A 29 -5.78 17.52 6.68
C ILE A 29 -6.77 18.63 7.09
N TYR A 30 -7.18 18.71 8.35
CA TYR A 30 -8.08 19.76 8.81
C TYR A 30 -7.41 21.16 8.80
N GLU A 31 -6.11 21.23 9.11
CA GLU A 31 -5.32 22.46 8.93
C GLU A 31 -5.33 22.93 7.47
N ILE A 32 -5.07 22.02 6.52
CA ILE A 32 -5.10 22.32 5.08
C ILE A 32 -6.49 22.82 4.66
N ILE A 33 -7.56 22.14 5.08
CA ILE A 33 -8.94 22.53 4.74
C ILE A 33 -9.26 23.91 5.28
N ILE A 34 -8.92 24.21 6.52
CA ILE A 34 -9.20 25.53 7.12
C ILE A 34 -8.38 26.62 6.47
N ASN A 35 -7.11 26.37 6.18
CA ASN A 35 -6.27 27.32 5.47
C ASN A 35 -6.82 27.64 4.08
N GLY A 36 -7.33 26.64 3.34
CA GLY A 36 -7.96 26.86 2.04
C GLY A 36 -9.27 27.66 2.14
N LEU A 37 -10.08 27.43 3.18
CA LEU A 37 -11.26 28.26 3.46
C LEU A 37 -10.89 29.71 3.77
N GLN A 38 -9.86 29.95 4.58
CA GLN A 38 -9.37 31.29 4.91
C GLN A 38 -8.80 32.02 3.69
N LYS A 39 -8.12 31.30 2.80
CA LYS A 39 -7.58 31.84 1.55
C LYS A 39 -8.63 31.97 0.44
N GLN A 40 -9.88 31.56 0.69
CA GLN A 40 -10.97 31.53 -0.30
C GLN A 40 -10.66 30.67 -1.54
N GLU A 41 -9.84 29.63 -1.40
CA GLU A 41 -9.59 28.67 -2.47
C GLU A 41 -10.85 27.84 -2.78
N TYR A 42 -11.74 27.72 -1.80
CA TYR A 42 -13.08 27.12 -1.85
C TYR A 42 -13.95 27.66 -0.72
N PHE A 43 -15.24 27.35 -0.74
CA PHE A 43 -16.24 27.86 0.19
C PHE A 43 -16.90 26.75 0.99
N PHE A 44 -17.38 27.05 2.20
CA PHE A 44 -18.15 26.11 2.99
C PHE A 44 -19.65 26.35 2.85
N ASN A 45 -20.35 25.41 2.21
CA ASN A 45 -21.81 25.40 2.13
C ASN A 45 -22.41 24.63 3.32
N ALA A 46 -22.69 25.34 4.40
CA ALA A 46 -23.26 24.77 5.62
C ALA A 46 -24.61 24.07 5.38
N LYS A 47 -25.43 24.55 4.44
CA LYS A 47 -26.72 23.95 4.09
C LYS A 47 -26.53 22.56 3.48
N ALA A 48 -25.61 22.42 2.53
CA ALA A 48 -25.31 21.13 1.88
C ALA A 48 -24.75 20.13 2.89
N ALA A 49 -23.76 20.54 3.71
CA ALA A 49 -23.18 19.70 4.75
C ALA A 49 -24.22 19.19 5.75
N ASN A 50 -25.03 20.10 6.31
CA ASN A 50 -26.05 19.74 7.31
C ASN A 50 -27.21 18.96 6.70
N LYS A 51 -27.53 19.14 5.39
CA LYS A 51 -28.52 18.32 4.68
C LYS A 51 -28.09 16.85 4.70
N ALA A 52 -26.84 16.55 4.34
CA ALA A 52 -26.32 15.19 4.34
C ALA A 52 -26.32 14.57 5.74
N ILE A 53 -25.84 15.29 6.75
CA ILE A 53 -25.83 14.83 8.15
C ILE A 53 -27.24 14.52 8.65
N ARG A 54 -28.19 15.44 8.42
CA ARG A 54 -29.59 15.25 8.87
C ARG A 54 -30.27 14.09 8.16
N PHE A 55 -30.00 13.89 6.87
CA PHE A 55 -30.52 12.73 6.17
C PHE A 55 -30.03 11.45 6.81
N ILE A 56 -28.72 11.32 7.02
CA ILE A 56 -28.12 10.12 7.64
C ILE A 56 -28.71 9.88 9.05
N GLU A 57 -28.81 10.93 9.87
CA GLU A 57 -29.29 10.79 11.25
C GLU A 57 -30.81 10.58 11.40
N ASN A 58 -31.61 10.90 10.37
CA ASN A 58 -33.07 10.76 10.40
C ASN A 58 -33.62 9.58 9.61
N PHE A 59 -32.85 9.02 8.66
CA PHE A 59 -33.34 8.00 7.74
C PHE A 59 -32.43 6.75 7.65
N CYS A 60 -31.21 6.81 8.16
CA CYS A 60 -30.30 5.66 8.09
C CYS A 60 -30.28 4.89 9.39
N HIS A 61 -30.54 3.58 9.31
CA HIS A 61 -30.57 2.68 10.44
C HIS A 61 -29.30 1.84 10.54
N HIS A 62 -28.99 1.38 11.74
CA HIS A 62 -28.02 0.33 11.93
C HIS A 62 -28.56 -0.99 11.32
N SER A 63 -27.72 -1.71 10.57
CA SER A 63 -28.12 -2.97 9.91
C SER A 63 -27.65 -4.23 10.64
N LYS A 64 -26.81 -4.09 11.67
CA LYS A 64 -26.25 -5.23 12.43
C LYS A 64 -26.22 -4.93 13.92
N GLY A 65 -26.67 -5.90 14.72
CA GLY A 65 -26.67 -5.83 16.18
C GLY A 65 -27.76 -4.95 16.80
N ARG A 66 -28.26 -3.95 16.09
CA ARG A 66 -29.37 -3.06 16.44
C ARG A 66 -29.96 -2.47 15.16
N ASN A 67 -31.15 -1.87 15.24
CA ASN A 67 -31.83 -1.24 14.10
C ASN A 67 -32.31 0.20 14.36
N ASP A 68 -31.78 0.85 15.38
CA ASP A 68 -32.06 2.27 15.67
C ASP A 68 -31.36 3.18 14.65
N LEU A 69 -31.80 4.43 14.58
CA LEU A 69 -31.22 5.45 13.71
C LEU A 69 -29.74 5.69 14.03
N ILE A 70 -28.93 5.87 12.97
CA ILE A 70 -27.53 6.21 13.12
C ILE A 70 -27.40 7.62 13.73
N LYS A 71 -26.57 7.74 14.75
CA LYS A 71 -26.09 9.03 15.24
C LYS A 71 -24.62 9.15 14.90
N LEU A 72 -24.29 10.09 14.02
CA LEU A 72 -22.92 10.32 13.61
C LEU A 72 -22.09 10.92 14.74
N GLU A 73 -20.91 10.37 14.97
CA GLU A 73 -19.90 10.96 15.83
C GLU A 73 -19.34 12.25 15.22
N LEU A 74 -18.72 13.10 16.04
CA LEU A 74 -18.22 14.40 15.57
C LEU A 74 -17.22 14.27 14.43
N TRP A 75 -16.33 13.28 14.48
CA TRP A 75 -15.38 13.01 13.40
C TRP A 75 -16.07 12.61 12.09
N GLN A 76 -17.16 11.85 12.14
CA GLN A 76 -17.97 11.49 10.97
C GLN A 76 -18.70 12.70 10.42
N LYS A 77 -19.31 13.53 11.30
CA LYS A 77 -19.95 14.80 10.91
C LYS A 77 -18.96 15.74 10.23
N ALA A 78 -17.73 15.80 10.74
CA ALA A 78 -16.68 16.60 10.14
C ALA A 78 -16.30 16.08 8.75
N ILE A 79 -16.12 14.76 8.56
CA ILE A 79 -15.86 14.17 7.23
C ILE A 79 -17.01 14.45 6.26
N VAL A 80 -18.27 14.19 6.65
CA VAL A 80 -19.45 14.48 5.83
C VAL A 80 -19.51 15.96 5.47
N SER A 81 -19.18 16.85 6.42
CA SER A 81 -19.14 18.30 6.18
C SER A 81 -18.08 18.70 5.15
N VAL A 82 -16.90 18.04 5.15
CA VAL A 82 -15.88 18.29 4.13
C VAL A 82 -16.34 17.77 2.77
N ILE A 83 -16.83 16.54 2.71
CA ILE A 83 -17.24 15.89 1.44
C ILE A 83 -18.33 16.71 0.73
N PHE A 84 -19.38 17.07 1.45
CA PHE A 84 -20.57 17.71 0.83
C PHE A 84 -20.61 19.23 0.95
N GLY A 85 -19.87 19.79 1.91
CA GLY A 85 -19.90 21.22 2.21
C GLY A 85 -18.76 22.02 1.57
N ILE A 86 -17.62 21.44 1.23
CA ILE A 86 -16.52 22.17 0.57
C ILE A 86 -16.78 22.21 -0.93
N GLN A 87 -17.05 23.42 -1.44
CA GLN A 87 -17.51 23.66 -2.80
C GLN A 87 -16.78 24.85 -3.43
N ASP A 88 -16.74 24.88 -4.76
CA ASP A 88 -16.31 26.05 -5.54
C ASP A 88 -17.41 27.12 -5.66
N ALA A 89 -17.15 28.17 -6.43
CA ALA A 89 -18.08 29.25 -6.67
C ALA A 89 -19.38 28.81 -7.40
N GLU A 90 -19.30 27.73 -8.16
CA GLU A 90 -20.43 27.12 -8.88
C GLU A 90 -21.21 26.12 -8.01
N LYS A 91 -20.87 26.00 -6.73
CA LYS A 91 -21.43 25.04 -5.77
C LYS A 91 -21.14 23.57 -6.11
N ILE A 92 -20.07 23.32 -6.83
CA ILE A 92 -19.60 21.98 -7.16
C ILE A 92 -18.60 21.52 -6.10
N ARG A 93 -18.70 20.25 -5.67
CA ARG A 93 -17.77 19.66 -4.69
C ARG A 93 -16.33 19.70 -5.18
N ILE A 94 -15.43 20.15 -4.32
CA ILE A 94 -13.99 20.20 -4.62
C ILE A 94 -13.42 18.79 -4.67
N PHE A 95 -13.69 17.98 -3.64
CA PHE A 95 -13.09 16.67 -3.50
C PHE A 95 -13.90 15.59 -4.23
N ARG A 96 -13.21 14.80 -5.04
CA ARG A 96 -13.79 13.71 -5.84
C ARG A 96 -13.18 12.35 -5.55
N GLU A 97 -12.02 12.31 -4.91
CA GLU A 97 -11.30 11.11 -4.56
C GLU A 97 -11.05 11.15 -3.05
N ILE A 98 -11.90 10.43 -2.31
CA ILE A 98 -11.86 10.37 -0.84
C ILE A 98 -11.20 9.06 -0.43
N PHE A 99 -10.15 9.13 0.40
CA PHE A 99 -9.44 7.98 0.90
C PHE A 99 -9.43 7.99 2.43
N ILE A 100 -10.09 6.99 3.04
CA ILE A 100 -10.23 6.87 4.49
C ILE A 100 -9.53 5.61 4.96
N VAL A 101 -8.45 5.76 5.72
CA VAL A 101 -7.76 4.68 6.43
C VAL A 101 -8.12 4.78 7.89
N ILE A 102 -8.75 3.74 8.46
CA ILE A 102 -9.23 3.74 9.83
C ILE A 102 -9.26 2.32 10.39
N GLY A 103 -8.95 2.14 11.67
CA GLY A 103 -8.87 0.85 12.33
C GLY A 103 -10.14 -0.02 12.19
N ARG A 104 -10.01 -1.32 12.34
CA ARG A 104 -11.16 -2.25 12.34
C ARG A 104 -12.17 -1.88 13.41
N LYS A 105 -13.45 -2.22 13.15
CA LYS A 105 -14.58 -2.01 14.06
C LYS A 105 -14.98 -0.54 14.30
N ASN A 106 -14.40 0.42 13.57
CA ASN A 106 -14.79 1.84 13.64
C ASN A 106 -16.00 2.21 12.76
N GLY A 107 -16.76 1.24 12.26
CA GLY A 107 -18.01 1.49 11.52
C GLY A 107 -17.84 1.87 10.04
N LYS A 108 -16.69 1.54 9.40
CA LYS A 108 -16.37 1.88 8.00
C LYS A 108 -17.48 1.58 7.01
N SER A 109 -17.90 0.32 6.92
CA SER A 109 -18.87 -0.14 5.93
C SER A 109 -20.27 0.45 6.18
N LEU A 110 -20.66 0.63 7.46
CA LEU A 110 -21.90 1.32 7.82
C LEU A 110 -21.89 2.78 7.36
N PHE A 111 -20.76 3.48 7.58
CA PHE A 111 -20.57 4.86 7.15
C PHE A 111 -20.62 4.99 5.63
N ALA A 112 -19.98 4.07 4.89
CA ALA A 112 -20.06 4.02 3.43
C ALA A 112 -21.48 3.77 2.94
N SER A 113 -22.22 2.85 3.57
CA SER A 113 -23.63 2.57 3.24
C SER A 113 -24.53 3.81 3.46
N ALA A 114 -24.29 4.58 4.51
CA ALA A 114 -25.01 5.83 4.77
C ALA A 114 -24.70 6.93 3.73
N ILE A 115 -23.46 7.00 3.23
CA ILE A 115 -23.09 7.90 2.12
C ILE A 115 -23.77 7.44 0.83
N ILE A 116 -23.81 6.12 0.54
CA ILE A 116 -24.57 5.60 -0.61
C ILE A 116 -26.04 6.02 -0.51
N ALA A 117 -26.67 5.87 0.67
CA ALA A 117 -28.06 6.26 0.87
C ALA A 117 -28.30 7.74 0.58
N TYR A 118 -27.46 8.63 1.13
CA TYR A 118 -27.59 10.06 0.85
C TYR A 118 -27.44 10.38 -0.64
N MET A 119 -26.42 9.82 -1.29
CA MET A 119 -26.18 10.05 -2.72
C MET A 119 -27.32 9.50 -3.58
N ALA A 120 -27.82 8.30 -3.28
CA ALA A 120 -28.87 7.65 -4.06
C ALA A 120 -30.22 8.37 -4.00
N TYR A 121 -30.57 8.97 -2.86
CA TYR A 121 -31.90 9.57 -2.66
C TYR A 121 -31.93 11.10 -2.75
N LEU A 122 -30.86 11.79 -2.40
CA LEU A 122 -30.88 13.26 -2.27
C LEU A 122 -29.90 14.02 -3.15
N GLU A 123 -28.99 13.34 -3.82
CA GLU A 123 -28.12 13.99 -4.81
C GLU A 123 -28.97 14.39 -6.04
N PRO A 124 -28.85 15.62 -6.55
CA PRO A 124 -29.78 16.14 -7.56
C PRO A 124 -29.55 15.60 -8.98
N GLU A 125 -28.51 14.81 -9.21
CA GLU A 125 -28.16 14.33 -10.54
C GLU A 125 -29.04 13.13 -10.93
N TYR A 126 -29.68 13.17 -12.09
CA TYR A 126 -30.57 12.12 -12.59
C TYR A 126 -29.81 10.99 -13.28
N GLY A 127 -30.30 9.76 -13.18
CA GLY A 127 -29.70 8.59 -13.82
C GLY A 127 -28.36 8.22 -13.22
N GLN A 128 -28.26 8.24 -11.91
CA GLN A 128 -27.01 7.93 -11.20
C GLN A 128 -26.67 6.44 -11.30
N GLU A 129 -25.40 6.14 -11.46
CA GLU A 129 -24.83 4.80 -11.31
C GLU A 129 -23.93 4.79 -10.09
N ILE A 130 -24.26 3.94 -9.11
CA ILE A 130 -23.50 3.77 -7.87
C ILE A 130 -22.94 2.36 -7.86
N TYR A 131 -21.63 2.24 -7.68
CA TYR A 131 -20.91 0.97 -7.72
C TYR A 131 -20.24 0.67 -6.39
N CYS A 132 -20.51 -0.52 -5.83
CA CYS A 132 -19.73 -1.11 -4.75
C CYS A 132 -18.69 -2.04 -5.39
N LEU A 133 -17.41 -1.70 -5.30
CA LEU A 133 -16.32 -2.35 -6.02
C LEU A 133 -15.40 -3.11 -5.08
N ALA A 134 -15.09 -4.37 -5.40
CA ALA A 134 -14.11 -5.20 -4.72
C ALA A 134 -13.53 -6.28 -5.65
N PRO A 135 -12.42 -6.97 -5.27
CA PRO A 135 -11.84 -8.06 -6.06
C PRO A 135 -12.81 -9.21 -6.32
N LYS A 136 -13.67 -9.52 -5.35
CA LYS A 136 -14.69 -10.57 -5.43
C LYS A 136 -16.08 -9.98 -5.22
N LEU A 137 -17.07 -10.58 -5.91
CA LEU A 137 -18.46 -10.10 -5.84
C LEU A 137 -19.03 -10.17 -4.42
N ASP A 138 -18.72 -11.23 -3.66
CA ASP A 138 -19.17 -11.38 -2.28
C ASP A 138 -18.63 -10.28 -1.36
N GLN A 139 -17.42 -9.80 -1.63
CA GLN A 139 -16.84 -8.66 -0.90
C GLN A 139 -17.53 -7.34 -1.29
N ALA A 140 -17.76 -7.12 -2.59
CA ALA A 140 -18.51 -5.96 -3.07
C ALA A 140 -19.93 -5.92 -2.53
N ALA A 141 -20.54 -7.09 -2.34
CA ALA A 141 -21.88 -7.25 -1.78
C ALA A 141 -21.98 -6.80 -0.31
N LEU A 142 -20.89 -6.80 0.47
CA LEU A 142 -20.96 -6.43 1.90
C LEU A 142 -21.48 -5.01 2.14
N VAL A 143 -20.98 -4.04 1.40
CA VAL A 143 -21.42 -2.63 1.50
C VAL A 143 -22.77 -2.45 0.82
N TYR A 144 -22.98 -3.11 -0.31
CA TYR A 144 -24.24 -3.10 -1.06
C TYR A 144 -25.40 -3.67 -0.25
N ASP A 145 -25.23 -4.83 0.38
CA ASP A 145 -26.26 -5.43 1.23
C ASP A 145 -26.46 -4.63 2.54
N GLY A 146 -25.37 -4.03 3.07
CA GLY A 146 -25.45 -3.11 4.20
C GLY A 146 -26.32 -1.88 3.88
N PHE A 147 -26.15 -1.30 2.69
CA PHE A 147 -27.01 -0.23 2.19
C PHE A 147 -28.47 -0.72 2.04
N TYR A 148 -28.71 -1.87 1.43
CA TYR A 148 -30.06 -2.39 1.25
C TYR A 148 -30.77 -2.64 2.57
N GLN A 149 -30.10 -3.27 3.54
CA GLN A 149 -30.68 -3.52 4.87
C GLN A 149 -30.98 -2.20 5.61
N MET A 150 -30.10 -1.20 5.50
CA MET A 150 -30.30 0.12 6.08
C MET A 150 -31.55 0.81 5.52
N VAL A 151 -31.74 0.76 4.21
CA VAL A 151 -32.88 1.35 3.51
C VAL A 151 -34.18 0.61 3.83
N GLN A 152 -34.13 -0.73 3.92
CA GLN A 152 -35.32 -1.54 4.26
C GLN A 152 -35.82 -1.34 5.70
N ALA A 153 -35.01 -0.77 6.58
CA ALA A 153 -35.40 -0.45 7.94
C ALA A 153 -36.16 0.89 8.07
N GLU A 154 -36.26 1.66 6.97
CA GLU A 154 -36.97 2.94 6.91
C GLU A 154 -38.04 2.89 5.82
N ASP A 155 -39.32 2.92 6.20
CA ASP A 155 -40.46 2.70 5.29
C ASP A 155 -40.44 3.66 4.10
N GLU A 156 -40.17 4.96 4.33
CA GLU A 156 -40.14 5.98 3.28
C GLU A 156 -39.07 5.69 2.21
N LEU A 157 -37.93 5.14 2.59
CA LEU A 157 -36.86 4.77 1.67
C LEU A 157 -37.09 3.41 1.02
N ALA A 158 -37.65 2.47 1.76
CA ALA A 158 -37.94 1.13 1.28
C ALA A 158 -38.93 1.10 0.14
N GLU A 159 -39.99 1.94 0.19
CA GLU A 159 -40.99 2.07 -0.87
C GLU A 159 -40.39 2.52 -2.21
N LEU A 160 -39.35 3.34 -2.18
CA LEU A 160 -38.69 3.87 -3.37
C LEU A 160 -37.63 2.91 -3.96
N ALA A 161 -37.12 1.96 -3.18
CA ALA A 161 -36.04 1.07 -3.57
C ALA A 161 -36.53 -0.31 -4.00
N LYS A 162 -36.33 -0.65 -5.27
CA LYS A 162 -36.68 -1.96 -5.83
C LYS A 162 -35.42 -2.83 -6.00
N LYS A 163 -35.28 -3.89 -5.20
CA LYS A 163 -34.21 -4.88 -5.41
C LYS A 163 -34.55 -5.75 -6.63
N ARG A 164 -33.64 -5.75 -7.61
CA ARG A 164 -33.70 -6.58 -8.81
C ARG A 164 -32.66 -7.70 -8.72
N ARG A 165 -32.53 -8.53 -9.73
CA ARG A 165 -31.61 -9.67 -9.72
C ARG A 165 -30.13 -9.28 -9.51
N SER A 166 -29.71 -8.15 -10.09
CA SER A 166 -28.29 -7.73 -10.14
C SER A 166 -28.02 -6.38 -9.48
N ASP A 167 -29.06 -5.66 -9.08
CA ASP A 167 -28.95 -4.28 -8.60
C ASP A 167 -30.13 -3.86 -7.73
N ILE A 168 -30.01 -2.68 -7.12
CA ILE A 168 -31.13 -1.93 -6.51
C ILE A 168 -31.43 -0.74 -7.40
N TYR A 169 -32.70 -0.51 -7.66
CA TYR A 169 -33.18 0.56 -8.53
C TYR A 169 -34.10 1.51 -7.77
N ILE A 170 -33.83 2.80 -7.90
CA ILE A 170 -34.67 3.90 -7.36
C ILE A 170 -35.31 4.60 -8.54
N ALA A 171 -36.62 4.45 -8.69
CA ALA A 171 -37.34 4.89 -9.90
C ALA A 171 -37.41 6.39 -10.06
N GLU A 172 -37.61 7.15 -8.97
CA GLU A 172 -37.75 8.61 -9.01
C GLU A 172 -36.54 9.34 -9.59
N SER A 173 -35.34 8.91 -9.22
CA SER A 173 -34.07 9.48 -9.68
C SER A 173 -33.44 8.69 -10.82
N ASN A 174 -34.05 7.57 -11.27
CA ASN A 174 -33.47 6.62 -12.22
C ASN A 174 -32.09 6.13 -11.77
N THR A 175 -31.90 5.97 -10.47
CA THR A 175 -30.62 5.57 -9.88
C THR A 175 -30.48 4.06 -9.81
N VAL A 176 -29.30 3.55 -10.15
CA VAL A 176 -28.95 2.13 -10.09
C VAL A 176 -27.76 1.93 -9.17
N ILE A 177 -27.89 1.02 -8.21
CA ILE A 177 -26.81 0.64 -7.28
C ILE A 177 -26.42 -0.81 -7.55
N LYS A 178 -25.13 -1.10 -7.79
CA LYS A 178 -24.63 -2.44 -8.16
C LYS A 178 -23.37 -2.82 -7.40
N PRO A 179 -23.26 -4.09 -6.94
CA PRO A 179 -21.98 -4.68 -6.58
C PRO A 179 -21.23 -5.10 -7.85
N ILE A 180 -19.94 -4.83 -7.96
CA ILE A 180 -19.09 -5.17 -9.11
C ILE A 180 -17.81 -5.83 -8.60
N ALA A 181 -17.46 -7.00 -9.18
CA ALA A 181 -16.14 -7.58 -9.06
C ALA A 181 -15.21 -7.09 -10.18
N PHE A 182 -13.91 -7.17 -9.97
CA PHE A 182 -12.93 -6.81 -11.00
C PHE A 182 -13.14 -7.62 -12.27
N ASN A 183 -13.17 -6.95 -13.41
CA ASN A 183 -13.24 -7.59 -14.72
C ASN A 183 -12.62 -6.67 -15.77
N ALA A 184 -11.33 -6.83 -16.02
CA ALA A 184 -10.57 -6.03 -16.97
C ALA A 184 -11.11 -6.06 -18.42
N LYS A 185 -11.90 -7.09 -18.79
CA LYS A 185 -12.46 -7.23 -20.15
C LYS A 185 -13.80 -6.51 -20.36
N LYS A 186 -14.44 -5.97 -19.29
CA LYS A 186 -15.74 -5.29 -19.36
C LYS A 186 -15.69 -3.86 -18.81
N SER A 187 -14.57 -3.19 -18.99
CA SER A 187 -14.29 -1.90 -18.35
C SER A 187 -14.86 -0.69 -19.09
N ASP A 188 -15.41 -0.86 -20.28
CA ASP A 188 -15.95 0.24 -21.08
C ASP A 188 -17.45 0.44 -20.82
N GLY A 189 -17.87 1.70 -20.71
CA GLY A 189 -19.27 2.10 -20.57
C GLY A 189 -19.77 2.40 -19.17
N PHE A 190 -18.88 2.48 -18.15
CA PHE A 190 -19.26 2.97 -16.82
C PHE A 190 -19.46 4.49 -16.82
N ASN A 191 -20.48 4.95 -16.08
CA ASN A 191 -20.77 6.38 -15.88
C ASN A 191 -21.09 6.65 -14.40
N PRO A 192 -20.14 6.38 -13.49
CA PRO A 192 -20.41 6.40 -12.06
C PRO A 192 -20.61 7.81 -11.51
N GLN A 193 -21.64 7.95 -10.68
CA GLN A 193 -21.81 9.08 -9.77
C GLN A 193 -21.07 8.83 -8.45
N LEU A 194 -21.07 7.59 -7.99
CA LEU A 194 -20.32 7.15 -6.82
C LEU A 194 -19.71 5.77 -7.04
N VAL A 195 -18.45 5.64 -6.71
CA VAL A 195 -17.78 4.34 -6.59
C VAL A 195 -17.32 4.17 -5.14
N VAL A 196 -17.76 3.11 -4.48
CA VAL A 196 -17.31 2.75 -3.14
C VAL A 196 -16.35 1.57 -3.25
N CYS A 197 -15.11 1.78 -2.82
CA CYS A 197 -14.05 0.79 -2.79
C CYS A 197 -13.78 0.38 -1.34
N ASP A 198 -14.17 -0.83 -0.95
CA ASP A 198 -13.95 -1.34 0.41
C ASP A 198 -12.74 -2.26 0.49
N GLU A 199 -12.07 -2.27 1.64
CA GLU A 199 -10.90 -3.11 1.96
C GLU A 199 -9.79 -3.03 0.91
N MET A 200 -9.43 -1.82 0.47
CA MET A 200 -8.46 -1.60 -0.61
C MET A 200 -7.08 -2.20 -0.36
N ALA A 201 -6.68 -2.36 0.89
CA ALA A 201 -5.42 -3.03 1.24
C ALA A 201 -5.40 -4.53 0.89
N ALA A 202 -6.55 -5.12 0.58
CA ALA A 202 -6.67 -6.49 0.09
C ALA A 202 -6.69 -6.58 -1.46
N TRP A 203 -6.62 -5.45 -2.17
CA TRP A 203 -6.63 -5.40 -3.63
C TRP A 203 -5.23 -5.65 -4.16
N SER A 204 -4.93 -6.89 -4.52
CA SER A 204 -3.61 -7.30 -4.98
C SER A 204 -3.41 -7.04 -6.48
N GLY A 205 -2.19 -6.71 -6.85
CA GLY A 205 -1.68 -6.69 -8.21
C GLY A 205 -2.24 -5.57 -9.09
N ASP A 206 -1.82 -5.64 -10.34
CA ASP A 206 -2.15 -4.72 -11.42
C ASP A 206 -3.66 -4.64 -11.72
N ALA A 207 -4.40 -5.73 -11.48
CA ALA A 207 -5.85 -5.76 -11.68
C ALA A 207 -6.60 -4.75 -10.78
N GLY A 208 -6.19 -4.61 -9.52
CA GLY A 208 -6.77 -3.63 -8.60
C GLY A 208 -6.48 -2.20 -9.03
N LEU A 209 -5.23 -1.93 -9.42
CA LEU A 209 -4.81 -0.61 -9.89
C LEU A 209 -5.54 -0.24 -11.20
N LYS A 210 -5.54 -1.11 -12.20
CA LYS A 210 -6.23 -0.89 -13.48
C LYS A 210 -7.72 -0.66 -13.29
N GLN A 211 -8.38 -1.47 -12.45
CA GLN A 211 -9.81 -1.31 -12.19
C GLN A 211 -10.12 0.01 -11.50
N TYR A 212 -9.27 0.44 -10.56
CA TYR A 212 -9.41 1.74 -9.91
C TYR A 212 -9.25 2.90 -10.91
N GLU A 213 -8.23 2.86 -11.76
CA GLU A 213 -7.96 3.87 -12.79
C GLU A 213 -9.10 3.95 -13.82
N VAL A 214 -9.67 2.82 -14.22
CA VAL A 214 -10.84 2.78 -15.11
C VAL A 214 -12.02 3.49 -14.47
N MET A 215 -12.35 3.18 -13.21
CA MET A 215 -13.44 3.85 -12.50
C MET A 215 -13.15 5.34 -12.29
N LYS A 216 -11.91 5.71 -11.98
CA LYS A 216 -11.49 7.11 -11.83
C LYS A 216 -11.64 7.89 -13.15
N SER A 217 -11.22 7.30 -14.27
CA SER A 217 -11.36 7.93 -15.59
C SER A 217 -12.83 8.10 -16.00
N ALA A 218 -13.68 7.13 -15.65
CA ALA A 218 -15.12 7.14 -15.95
C ALA A 218 -15.89 8.26 -15.20
N LEU A 219 -15.33 8.84 -14.13
CA LEU A 219 -15.94 9.99 -13.42
C LEU A 219 -16.09 11.24 -14.30
N GLY A 220 -15.35 11.35 -15.39
CA GLY A 220 -15.28 12.57 -16.20
C GLY A 220 -16.61 13.02 -16.81
N ALA A 221 -17.58 12.13 -16.96
CA ALA A 221 -18.88 12.41 -17.57
C ALA A 221 -19.92 13.02 -16.61
N ARG A 222 -19.64 13.06 -15.30
CA ARG A 222 -20.55 13.54 -14.27
C ARG A 222 -20.12 14.91 -13.71
N THR A 223 -21.08 15.67 -13.23
CA THR A 223 -20.82 17.01 -12.67
C THR A 223 -20.13 16.92 -11.30
N GLN A 224 -20.66 16.08 -10.41
CA GLN A 224 -20.17 15.92 -9.04
C GLN A 224 -19.94 14.44 -8.65
N PRO A 225 -19.14 13.70 -9.43
CA PRO A 225 -18.88 12.30 -9.14
C PRO A 225 -17.90 12.16 -7.96
N MET A 226 -17.85 10.95 -7.39
CA MET A 226 -16.97 10.67 -6.24
C MET A 226 -16.50 9.21 -6.24
N ILE A 227 -15.23 8.99 -5.87
CA ILE A 227 -14.74 7.70 -5.39
C ILE A 227 -14.55 7.80 -3.89
N LEU A 228 -15.15 6.89 -3.16
CA LEU A 228 -14.97 6.71 -1.71
C LEU A 228 -14.21 5.40 -1.47
N SER A 229 -12.94 5.52 -1.15
CA SER A 229 -12.05 4.42 -0.83
C SER A 229 -11.90 4.30 0.67
N ILE A 230 -12.22 3.14 1.23
CA ILE A 230 -12.12 2.87 2.67
C ILE A 230 -11.31 1.61 2.92
N SER A 231 -10.41 1.64 3.92
CA SER A 231 -9.55 0.51 4.22
C SER A 231 -9.00 0.55 5.65
N THR A 232 -8.49 -0.58 6.11
CA THR A 232 -7.40 -0.67 7.09
C THR A 232 -6.07 -0.78 6.33
N ALA A 233 -4.94 -0.75 7.03
CA ALA A 233 -3.68 -1.20 6.45
C ALA A 233 -3.74 -2.70 6.11
N GLY A 234 -2.78 -3.18 5.32
CA GLY A 234 -2.69 -4.55 4.85
C GLY A 234 -1.26 -5.06 4.84
N TYR A 235 -1.08 -6.22 4.20
CA TYR A 235 0.21 -6.90 4.05
C TYR A 235 0.75 -6.87 2.61
N ILE A 236 -0.12 -6.54 1.63
CA ILE A 236 0.23 -6.58 0.20
C ILE A 236 1.06 -5.36 -0.17
N ASN A 237 2.14 -5.57 -0.90
CA ASN A 237 3.01 -4.51 -1.42
C ASN A 237 2.62 -4.14 -2.86
N ASP A 238 2.99 -2.90 -3.25
CA ASP A 238 2.79 -2.34 -4.59
C ASP A 238 1.33 -2.42 -5.07
N SER A 239 0.40 -2.22 -4.14
CA SER A 239 -1.04 -2.21 -4.38
C SER A 239 -1.55 -0.78 -4.62
N ILE A 240 -2.80 -0.67 -5.11
CA ILE A 240 -3.50 0.63 -5.18
C ILE A 240 -3.56 1.34 -3.81
N TYR A 241 -3.61 0.58 -2.71
CA TYR A 241 -3.53 1.14 -1.36
C TYR A 241 -2.23 1.90 -1.14
N ASP A 242 -1.08 1.33 -1.56
CA ASP A 242 0.23 1.95 -1.41
C ASP A 242 0.36 3.21 -2.25
N GLU A 243 -0.16 3.18 -3.47
CA GLU A 243 -0.19 4.37 -4.33
C GLU A 243 -1.04 5.48 -3.71
N LEU A 244 -2.24 5.18 -3.22
CA LEU A 244 -3.08 6.14 -2.53
C LEU A 244 -2.42 6.66 -1.24
N MET A 245 -1.74 5.83 -0.47
CA MET A 245 -0.97 6.24 0.70
C MET A 245 0.17 7.19 0.32
N LYS A 246 0.95 6.86 -0.72
CA LYS A 246 2.04 7.71 -1.22
C LYS A 246 1.52 9.06 -1.70
N ARG A 247 0.46 9.08 -2.51
CA ARG A 247 -0.19 10.31 -2.99
C ARG A 247 -0.74 11.13 -1.83
N SER A 248 -1.43 10.48 -0.88
CA SER A 248 -2.02 11.11 0.30
C SER A 248 -0.97 11.76 1.21
N THR A 249 0.09 11.04 1.52
CA THR A 249 1.17 11.58 2.36
C THR A 249 1.96 12.70 1.66
N SER A 250 2.16 12.60 0.34
CA SER A 250 2.74 13.68 -0.47
C SER A 250 1.87 14.93 -0.46
N PHE A 251 0.54 14.78 -0.62
CA PHE A 251 -0.42 15.86 -0.53
C PHE A 251 -0.41 16.53 0.86
N LEU A 252 -0.47 15.73 1.92
CA LEU A 252 -0.47 16.24 3.31
C LEU A 252 0.83 16.95 3.69
N LYS A 253 1.97 16.57 3.08
CA LYS A 253 3.27 17.25 3.24
C LYS A 253 3.40 18.51 2.38
N GLY A 254 2.42 18.81 1.52
CA GLY A 254 2.46 19.97 0.61
C GLY A 254 3.33 19.76 -0.65
N ASN A 255 3.74 18.51 -0.93
CA ASN A 255 4.58 18.16 -2.08
C ASN A 255 3.78 17.79 -3.35
N SER A 256 2.44 17.85 -3.29
CA SER A 256 1.56 17.52 -4.40
C SER A 256 0.69 18.72 -4.80
N LYS A 257 0.44 18.85 -6.11
CA LYS A 257 -0.50 19.82 -6.68
C LYS A 257 -1.91 19.29 -6.85
N GLU A 258 -2.19 18.07 -6.36
CA GLU A 258 -3.52 17.47 -6.43
C GLU A 258 -4.53 18.28 -5.61
N ARG A 259 -5.69 18.59 -6.21
CA ARG A 259 -6.74 19.38 -5.57
C ARG A 259 -8.03 18.60 -5.30
N ARG A 260 -8.14 17.39 -5.86
CA ARG A 260 -9.37 16.58 -5.80
C ARG A 260 -9.25 15.41 -4.82
N LEU A 261 -8.06 15.13 -4.30
CA LEU A 261 -7.78 14.08 -3.31
C LEU A 261 -8.08 14.59 -1.89
N LEU A 262 -8.78 13.78 -1.11
CA LEU A 262 -9.15 14.05 0.28
C LEU A 262 -8.77 12.84 1.16
N PRO A 263 -7.59 12.83 1.76
CA PRO A 263 -7.16 11.73 2.61
C PRO A 263 -7.52 11.95 4.08
N PHE A 264 -8.14 10.96 4.71
CA PHE A 264 -8.31 10.85 6.16
C PHE A 264 -7.56 9.63 6.67
N LEU A 265 -6.35 9.84 7.16
CA LEU A 265 -5.47 8.77 7.62
C LEU A 265 -5.48 8.68 9.15
N TYR A 266 -6.41 7.87 9.68
CA TYR A 266 -6.47 7.53 11.11
C TYR A 266 -5.49 6.39 11.37
N MET A 267 -4.33 6.74 11.87
CA MET A 267 -3.26 5.80 12.19
C MET A 267 -2.44 6.31 13.37
N ILE A 268 -1.73 5.42 14.04
CA ILE A 268 -0.83 5.81 15.12
C ILE A 268 0.35 6.63 14.58
N ASP A 269 0.91 7.50 15.41
CA ASP A 269 2.05 8.35 15.03
C ASP A 269 3.39 7.73 15.39
N ASP A 270 3.44 6.96 16.48
CA ASP A 270 4.63 6.33 17.04
C ASP A 270 4.42 4.81 17.13
N VAL A 271 5.13 4.07 16.30
CA VAL A 271 5.00 2.60 16.23
C VAL A 271 5.52 1.94 17.51
N GLU A 272 6.49 2.54 18.21
CA GLU A 272 7.00 1.98 19.46
C GLU A 272 5.96 2.02 20.60
N LYS A 273 4.98 2.91 20.48
CA LYS A 273 3.86 3.04 21.42
C LYS A 273 2.58 2.33 20.97
N TRP A 274 2.73 1.27 20.17
CA TRP A 274 1.61 0.54 19.59
C TRP A 274 0.62 -0.03 20.63
N ASN A 275 1.05 -0.25 21.86
CA ASN A 275 0.25 -0.74 22.99
C ASN A 275 -0.25 0.37 23.94
N ASP A 276 0.00 1.64 23.62
CA ASP A 276 -0.52 2.78 24.36
C ASP A 276 -1.94 3.11 23.86
N ILE A 277 -2.90 3.21 24.81
CA ILE A 277 -4.31 3.46 24.49
C ILE A 277 -4.53 4.83 23.84
N ASP A 278 -3.82 5.87 24.28
CA ASP A 278 -3.98 7.19 23.69
C ASP A 278 -3.36 7.25 22.28
N GLU A 279 -2.30 6.49 22.02
CA GLU A 279 -1.78 6.30 20.68
C GLU A 279 -2.80 5.57 19.80
N LEU A 280 -3.44 4.51 20.31
CA LEU A 280 -4.47 3.75 19.58
C LEU A 280 -5.72 4.57 19.26
N LYS A 281 -6.12 5.54 20.09
CA LYS A 281 -7.23 6.46 19.79
C LYS A 281 -7.01 7.24 18.51
N LYS A 282 -5.77 7.51 18.12
CA LYS A 282 -5.44 8.19 16.85
C LYS A 282 -5.85 7.38 15.62
N ALA A 283 -5.80 6.04 15.70
CA ALA A 283 -6.22 5.13 14.66
C ALA A 283 -7.69 4.69 14.80
N ASN A 284 -8.29 4.87 15.98
CA ASN A 284 -9.60 4.35 16.34
C ASN A 284 -10.50 5.42 16.95
N PRO A 285 -10.99 6.40 16.15
CA PRO A 285 -11.80 7.52 16.66
C PRO A 285 -13.16 7.09 17.25
N ASN A 286 -13.61 5.85 17.02
CA ASN A 286 -14.81 5.26 17.62
C ASN A 286 -14.52 4.38 18.85
N MET A 287 -13.31 4.45 19.41
CA MET A 287 -13.00 3.79 20.67
C MET A 287 -13.88 4.38 21.79
N GLY A 288 -14.51 3.50 22.56
CA GLY A 288 -15.52 3.87 23.55
C GLY A 288 -16.96 3.98 23.02
N VAL A 289 -17.14 4.00 21.69
CA VAL A 289 -18.47 4.06 21.04
C VAL A 289 -18.82 2.71 20.40
N SER A 290 -18.12 2.31 19.33
CA SER A 290 -18.38 1.03 18.63
C SER A 290 -17.47 -0.11 19.10
N VAL A 291 -16.34 0.21 19.72
CA VAL A 291 -15.37 -0.74 20.28
C VAL A 291 -15.00 -0.28 21.68
N LYS A 292 -15.15 -1.17 22.66
CA LYS A 292 -14.76 -0.88 24.05
C LYS A 292 -13.23 -0.84 24.17
N GLU A 293 -12.73 0.00 25.07
CA GLU A 293 -11.30 0.09 25.38
C GLU A 293 -10.76 -1.25 25.90
N SER A 294 -11.55 -1.98 26.73
CA SER A 294 -11.19 -3.31 27.22
C SER A 294 -10.86 -4.32 26.10
N PHE A 295 -11.56 -4.24 24.97
CA PHE A 295 -11.25 -5.08 23.81
C PHE A 295 -9.82 -4.86 23.30
N PHE A 296 -9.36 -3.61 23.24
CA PHE A 296 -7.98 -3.31 22.83
C PHE A 296 -6.96 -3.79 23.86
N MET A 297 -7.27 -3.68 25.15
CA MET A 297 -6.41 -4.21 26.21
C MET A 297 -6.21 -5.74 26.09
N ASP A 298 -7.30 -6.47 25.83
CA ASP A 298 -7.24 -7.92 25.62
C ASP A 298 -6.41 -8.28 24.37
N GLU A 299 -6.61 -7.57 23.26
CA GLU A 299 -5.86 -7.78 22.01
C GLU A 299 -4.37 -7.41 22.15
N ILE A 300 -4.03 -6.37 22.91
CA ILE A 300 -2.65 -6.01 23.25
C ILE A 300 -1.97 -7.15 23.99
N ALA A 301 -2.60 -7.69 25.04
CA ALA A 301 -2.03 -8.79 25.83
C ALA A 301 -1.74 -10.02 24.95
N VAL A 302 -2.60 -10.31 23.96
CA VAL A 302 -2.37 -11.39 22.97
C VAL A 302 -1.21 -11.03 22.04
N ALA A 303 -1.12 -9.79 21.61
CA ALA A 303 -0.09 -9.33 20.67
C ALA A 303 1.30 -9.27 21.30
N GLU A 304 1.42 -8.95 22.58
CA GLU A 304 2.70 -8.98 23.33
C GLU A 304 3.29 -10.39 23.42
N GLY A 305 2.45 -11.41 23.44
CA GLY A 305 2.88 -12.82 23.52
C GLY A 305 3.32 -13.45 22.19
N SER A 306 3.11 -12.76 21.03
CA SER A 306 3.36 -13.36 19.72
C SER A 306 3.62 -12.30 18.64
N LEU A 307 4.78 -12.40 17.96
CA LEU A 307 5.15 -11.53 16.84
C LEU A 307 4.08 -11.53 15.73
N SER A 308 3.49 -12.70 15.44
CA SER A 308 2.39 -12.85 14.49
C SER A 308 1.18 -12.02 14.89
N LYS A 309 0.80 -12.10 16.15
CA LYS A 309 -0.35 -11.36 16.68
C LYS A 309 -0.06 -9.87 16.77
N LYS A 310 1.17 -9.48 17.08
CA LYS A 310 1.61 -8.08 17.03
C LYS A 310 1.49 -7.52 15.61
N ALA A 311 1.97 -8.22 14.59
CA ALA A 311 1.83 -7.79 13.19
C ALA A 311 0.37 -7.67 12.77
N GLU A 312 -0.49 -8.61 13.18
CA GLU A 312 -1.93 -8.55 12.95
C GLU A 312 -2.57 -7.33 13.64
N PHE A 313 -2.20 -7.05 14.89
CA PHE A 313 -2.68 -5.92 15.67
C PHE A 313 -2.25 -4.59 15.04
N LEU A 314 -0.98 -4.44 14.68
CA LEU A 314 -0.43 -3.26 14.02
C LEU A 314 -1.16 -2.95 12.72
N THR A 315 -1.46 -3.98 11.93
CA THR A 315 -2.18 -3.82 10.66
C THR A 315 -3.64 -3.42 10.87
N LYS A 316 -4.35 -4.14 11.74
CA LYS A 316 -5.81 -4.03 11.87
C LYS A 316 -6.27 -2.85 12.72
N TYR A 317 -5.50 -2.50 13.77
CA TYR A 317 -5.93 -1.54 14.77
C TYR A 317 -5.05 -0.28 14.83
N CYS A 318 -3.78 -0.39 14.42
CA CYS A 318 -2.87 0.76 14.36
C CYS A 318 -2.78 1.38 12.97
N ASN A 319 -3.27 0.69 11.93
CA ASN A 319 -3.14 1.03 10.51
C ASN A 319 -1.67 1.19 10.07
N ILE A 320 -0.78 0.41 10.66
CA ILE A 320 0.61 0.32 10.27
C ILE A 320 0.77 -0.92 9.38
N LYS A 321 1.19 -0.68 8.14
CA LYS A 321 1.44 -1.75 7.18
C LYS A 321 2.51 -2.70 7.72
N GLN A 322 2.28 -3.99 7.59
CA GLN A 322 3.19 -5.04 8.00
C GLN A 322 3.39 -6.03 6.86
N ASN A 323 4.50 -6.73 6.88
CA ASN A 323 4.71 -7.94 6.10
C ASN A 323 4.23 -9.16 6.92
N SER A 324 4.32 -10.37 6.34
CA SER A 324 3.91 -11.60 7.03
C SER A 324 4.62 -11.79 8.40
N SER A 325 3.93 -12.42 9.31
CA SER A 325 4.36 -12.66 10.70
C SER A 325 5.60 -13.57 10.88
N ILE A 326 6.05 -14.21 9.80
CA ILE A 326 7.26 -15.05 9.79
C ILE A 326 8.41 -14.41 9.02
N ALA A 327 8.27 -13.15 8.59
CA ALA A 327 9.30 -12.44 7.86
C ALA A 327 10.59 -12.29 8.69
N TRP A 328 11.72 -12.34 7.98
CA TRP A 328 13.03 -12.10 8.58
C TRP A 328 13.20 -10.66 9.07
N LEU A 329 12.79 -9.67 8.27
CA LEU A 329 12.86 -8.25 8.60
C LEU A 329 11.47 -7.63 8.75
N GLU A 330 11.35 -6.65 9.62
CA GLU A 330 10.15 -5.84 9.74
C GLU A 330 9.98 -4.93 8.53
N TYR A 331 8.73 -4.69 8.13
CA TYR A 331 8.40 -3.81 7.00
C TYR A 331 9.09 -2.44 7.10
N GLN A 332 9.03 -1.81 8.28
CA GLN A 332 9.60 -0.48 8.49
C GLN A 332 11.13 -0.45 8.32
N THR A 333 11.81 -1.51 8.72
CA THR A 333 13.27 -1.66 8.56
C THR A 333 13.66 -1.65 7.08
N VAL A 334 12.93 -2.41 6.24
CA VAL A 334 13.18 -2.45 4.80
C VAL A 334 12.80 -1.13 4.11
N GLU A 335 11.70 -0.48 4.53
CA GLU A 335 11.33 0.83 3.98
C GLU A 335 12.37 1.91 4.32
N ASN A 336 12.91 1.93 5.54
CA ASN A 336 13.96 2.85 5.96
C ASN A 336 15.30 2.61 5.24
N ALA A 337 15.50 1.40 4.71
CA ALA A 337 16.66 1.10 3.87
C ALA A 337 16.56 1.69 2.45
N GLY A 338 15.37 2.12 2.01
CA GLY A 338 15.18 2.75 0.69
C GLY A 338 15.83 4.12 0.58
N VAL A 339 16.51 4.38 -0.55
CA VAL A 339 17.15 5.68 -0.83
C VAL A 339 17.05 6.02 -2.31
N GLU A 340 16.84 7.29 -2.63
CA GLU A 340 16.86 7.81 -4.01
C GLU A 340 18.32 8.05 -4.44
N LYS A 341 18.98 7.00 -4.94
CA LYS A 341 20.34 7.01 -5.48
C LYS A 341 20.38 6.27 -6.80
N THR A 342 21.28 6.70 -7.69
CA THR A 342 21.49 6.11 -9.02
C THR A 342 22.92 5.61 -9.17
N LEU A 343 23.21 4.83 -10.19
CA LEU A 343 24.59 4.37 -10.50
C LEU A 343 25.55 5.55 -10.75
N GLU A 344 25.03 6.70 -11.22
CA GLU A 344 25.80 7.92 -11.43
C GLU A 344 26.47 8.45 -10.13
N ASP A 345 25.82 8.26 -8.99
CA ASP A 345 26.35 8.68 -7.68
C ASP A 345 27.57 7.84 -7.24
N PHE A 346 27.83 6.72 -7.95
CA PHE A 346 28.85 5.71 -7.59
C PHE A 346 29.85 5.45 -8.71
N ARG A 347 30.06 6.41 -9.60
CA ARG A 347 31.08 6.30 -10.65
C ARG A 347 32.45 5.99 -10.08
N ASP A 348 33.18 5.14 -10.80
CA ASP A 348 34.56 4.71 -10.49
C ASP A 348 34.75 4.00 -9.13
N CYS A 349 33.62 3.57 -8.49
CA CYS A 349 33.68 2.85 -7.24
C CYS A 349 34.01 1.36 -7.44
N TYR A 350 34.61 0.76 -6.43
CA TYR A 350 34.73 -0.68 -6.31
C TYR A 350 33.46 -1.27 -5.68
N ALA A 351 33.10 -2.49 -6.10
CA ALA A 351 31.92 -3.20 -5.65
C ALA A 351 32.22 -4.68 -5.39
N VAL A 352 31.27 -5.36 -4.77
CA VAL A 352 31.12 -6.82 -4.84
C VAL A 352 29.83 -7.16 -5.58
N GLY A 353 29.85 -8.21 -6.38
CA GLY A 353 28.68 -8.66 -7.14
C GLY A 353 28.07 -9.93 -6.59
N GLY A 354 26.81 -10.18 -6.96
CA GLY A 354 26.14 -11.44 -6.70
C GLY A 354 25.10 -11.76 -7.77
N ILE A 355 24.91 -13.02 -8.08
CA ILE A 355 24.03 -13.50 -9.16
C ILE A 355 23.21 -14.67 -8.66
N ASP A 356 21.90 -14.56 -8.74
CA ASP A 356 20.95 -15.66 -8.54
C ASP A 356 20.28 -15.98 -9.88
N LEU A 357 20.62 -17.14 -10.46
CA LEU A 357 20.12 -17.59 -11.77
C LEU A 357 18.95 -18.56 -11.60
N SER A 358 17.79 -18.16 -12.10
CA SER A 358 16.64 -19.04 -12.27
C SER A 358 16.62 -19.65 -13.66
N GLN A 359 16.34 -20.96 -13.76
CA GLN A 359 16.26 -21.62 -15.07
C GLN A 359 14.91 -21.40 -15.77
N THR A 360 13.77 -21.41 -15.07
CA THR A 360 12.47 -21.45 -15.76
C THR A 360 11.29 -20.79 -15.07
N THR A 361 11.27 -20.63 -13.76
CA THR A 361 10.05 -20.24 -13.02
C THR A 361 10.19 -18.99 -12.17
N ASP A 362 11.36 -18.73 -11.64
CA ASP A 362 11.66 -17.58 -10.79
C ASP A 362 12.33 -16.46 -11.60
N LEU A 363 12.50 -15.30 -10.99
CA LEU A 363 13.27 -14.21 -11.59
C LEU A 363 14.77 -14.51 -11.50
N THR A 364 15.52 -14.11 -12.51
CA THR A 364 16.97 -14.01 -12.40
C THR A 364 17.32 -12.63 -11.84
N ALA A 365 18.24 -12.56 -10.89
CA ALA A 365 18.68 -11.31 -10.29
C ALA A 365 20.21 -11.19 -10.31
N ALA A 366 20.70 -10.01 -10.67
CA ALA A 366 22.09 -9.62 -10.56
C ALA A 366 22.21 -8.36 -9.70
N SER A 367 23.08 -8.40 -8.71
CA SER A 367 23.28 -7.31 -7.76
C SER A 367 24.73 -6.89 -7.66
N VAL A 368 24.96 -5.59 -7.39
CA VAL A 368 26.23 -5.07 -6.88
C VAL A 368 26.00 -4.36 -5.55
N VAL A 369 26.93 -4.55 -4.63
CA VAL A 369 26.95 -3.86 -3.34
C VAL A 369 28.20 -3.00 -3.28
N ILE A 370 28.00 -1.69 -3.11
CA ILE A 370 29.04 -0.66 -3.08
C ILE A 370 29.09 -0.07 -1.67
N GLN A 371 30.28 0.08 -1.11
CA GLN A 371 30.46 0.77 0.16
C GLN A 371 30.91 2.21 -0.11
N LYS A 372 30.17 3.19 0.43
CA LYS A 372 30.51 4.61 0.35
C LYS A 372 30.19 5.28 1.68
N ASP A 373 31.13 6.05 2.22
CA ASP A 373 30.98 6.76 3.51
C ASP A 373 30.50 5.85 4.67
N GLY A 374 30.99 4.61 4.72
CA GLY A 374 30.62 3.63 5.74
C GLY A 374 29.31 2.85 5.45
N THR A 375 28.48 3.35 4.54
CA THR A 375 27.17 2.75 4.19
C THR A 375 27.29 1.85 2.96
N LEU A 376 26.59 0.72 2.97
CA LEU A 376 26.45 -0.22 1.85
C LEU A 376 25.23 0.14 1.00
N TYR A 377 25.40 0.18 -0.32
CA TYR A 377 24.33 0.46 -1.28
C TYR A 377 24.17 -0.70 -2.24
N ALA A 378 22.98 -1.27 -2.31
CA ALA A 378 22.65 -2.34 -3.24
C ALA A 378 21.93 -1.81 -4.48
N PHE A 379 22.44 -2.19 -5.65
CA PHE A 379 21.81 -2.01 -6.95
C PHE A 379 21.53 -3.39 -7.53
N THR A 380 20.29 -3.63 -7.95
CA THR A 380 19.87 -4.93 -8.46
C THR A 380 19.12 -4.76 -9.79
N GLN A 381 19.50 -5.53 -10.79
CA GLN A 381 18.77 -5.69 -12.03
C GLN A 381 18.12 -7.06 -12.05
N PHE A 382 16.85 -7.10 -12.40
CA PHE A 382 16.11 -8.34 -12.59
C PHE A 382 15.97 -8.66 -14.07
N PHE A 383 15.85 -9.95 -14.38
CA PHE A 383 15.67 -10.46 -15.74
C PHE A 383 14.51 -11.46 -15.75
N MET A 384 13.69 -11.39 -16.80
CA MET A 384 12.50 -12.22 -16.96
C MET A 384 12.29 -12.58 -18.42
N PRO A 385 11.92 -13.83 -18.77
CA PRO A 385 11.54 -14.18 -20.13
C PRO A 385 10.28 -13.41 -20.60
N ARG A 386 10.29 -12.91 -21.83
CA ARG A 386 9.17 -12.12 -22.39
C ARG A 386 7.86 -12.88 -22.35
N GLY A 387 7.87 -14.15 -22.75
CA GLY A 387 6.67 -14.99 -22.77
C GLY A 387 6.09 -15.31 -21.37
N ARG A 388 6.80 -14.96 -20.28
CA ARG A 388 6.35 -15.21 -18.90
C ARG A 388 5.68 -14.02 -18.23
N LEU A 389 5.81 -12.81 -18.78
CA LEU A 389 5.34 -11.58 -18.14
C LEU A 389 3.86 -11.64 -17.73
N GLU A 390 2.97 -11.94 -18.67
CA GLU A 390 1.52 -12.00 -18.39
C GLU A 390 1.15 -13.12 -17.42
N TYR A 391 1.82 -14.28 -17.54
CA TYR A 391 1.58 -15.41 -16.65
C TYR A 391 1.99 -15.10 -15.21
N LEU A 392 3.19 -14.57 -14.99
CA LEU A 392 3.69 -14.24 -13.66
C LEU A 392 2.88 -13.10 -13.02
N GLN A 393 2.48 -12.08 -13.79
CA GLN A 393 1.57 -11.04 -13.28
C GLN A 393 0.25 -11.63 -12.78
N ALA A 394 -0.32 -12.56 -13.52
CA ALA A 394 -1.59 -13.20 -13.15
C ALA A 394 -1.46 -14.15 -11.96
N THR A 395 -0.29 -14.81 -11.81
CA THR A 395 -0.06 -15.83 -10.76
C THR A 395 0.39 -15.22 -9.44
N ASP A 396 1.31 -14.27 -9.50
CA ASP A 396 1.97 -13.71 -8.33
C ASP A 396 1.25 -12.47 -7.79
N GLY A 397 0.43 -11.83 -8.64
CA GLY A 397 -0.26 -10.59 -8.31
C GLY A 397 0.68 -9.38 -8.22
N VAL A 398 1.90 -9.49 -8.75
CA VAL A 398 2.92 -8.43 -8.78
C VAL A 398 2.86 -7.68 -10.12
N PRO A 399 2.86 -6.34 -10.15
CA PRO A 399 2.75 -5.55 -11.38
C PRO A 399 4.09 -5.46 -12.13
N TYR A 400 4.56 -6.57 -12.69
CA TYR A 400 5.86 -6.66 -13.33
C TYR A 400 6.02 -5.71 -14.53
N ASP A 401 4.96 -5.37 -15.25
CA ASP A 401 4.98 -4.40 -16.34
C ASP A 401 5.36 -2.98 -15.87
N ILE A 402 5.00 -2.61 -14.64
CA ILE A 402 5.44 -1.34 -14.03
C ILE A 402 6.96 -1.37 -13.81
N PHE A 403 7.49 -2.48 -13.30
CA PHE A 403 8.93 -2.62 -13.07
C PHE A 403 9.74 -2.70 -14.36
N VAL A 404 9.18 -3.29 -15.43
CA VAL A 404 9.76 -3.23 -16.78
C VAL A 404 9.82 -1.78 -17.28
N LYS A 405 8.73 -1.01 -17.17
CA LYS A 405 8.70 0.42 -17.54
C LYS A 405 9.70 1.27 -16.74
N LYS A 406 9.92 0.93 -15.48
CA LYS A 406 10.94 1.55 -14.61
C LYS A 406 12.36 1.04 -14.84
N ARG A 407 12.57 0.14 -15.80
CA ARG A 407 13.85 -0.50 -16.11
C ARG A 407 14.46 -1.28 -14.94
N LEU A 408 13.68 -1.69 -13.97
CA LEU A 408 14.10 -2.58 -12.89
C LEU A 408 14.10 -4.04 -13.32
N ILE A 409 13.33 -4.37 -14.36
CA ILE A 409 13.31 -5.69 -15.01
C ILE A 409 13.68 -5.52 -16.48
N THR A 410 14.64 -6.30 -16.93
CA THR A 410 14.95 -6.51 -18.36
C THR A 410 14.19 -7.73 -18.87
N LEU A 411 13.39 -7.55 -19.92
CA LEU A 411 12.78 -8.67 -20.64
C LEU A 411 13.84 -9.32 -21.52
N SER A 412 14.21 -10.56 -21.20
CA SER A 412 15.35 -11.29 -21.75
C SER A 412 14.90 -12.63 -22.31
N GLY A 413 15.27 -12.90 -23.56
CA GLY A 413 14.84 -14.12 -24.25
C GLY A 413 13.32 -14.24 -24.39
N GLU A 414 12.83 -15.37 -24.91
CA GLU A 414 11.38 -15.59 -25.06
C GLU A 414 10.83 -16.50 -23.96
N ASN A 415 11.38 -17.71 -23.80
CA ASN A 415 10.90 -18.73 -22.87
C ASN A 415 11.84 -18.94 -21.68
N TYR A 416 13.05 -18.48 -21.74
CA TYR A 416 14.09 -18.54 -20.69
C TYR A 416 14.96 -17.27 -20.77
N VAL A 417 15.59 -16.91 -19.67
CA VAL A 417 16.49 -15.75 -19.60
C VAL A 417 17.74 -16.02 -20.43
N ASP A 418 18.06 -15.13 -21.36
CA ASP A 418 19.36 -15.13 -22.04
C ASP A 418 20.40 -14.55 -21.08
N TYR A 419 21.29 -15.38 -20.58
CA TYR A 419 22.28 -14.96 -19.61
C TYR A 419 23.34 -13.99 -20.16
N HIS A 420 23.41 -13.80 -21.50
CA HIS A 420 24.20 -12.70 -22.06
C HIS A 420 23.70 -11.33 -21.62
N ASP A 421 22.40 -11.17 -21.33
CA ASP A 421 21.87 -9.93 -20.79
C ASP A 421 22.36 -9.67 -19.34
N VAL A 422 22.53 -10.75 -18.55
CA VAL A 422 23.12 -10.65 -17.20
C VAL A 422 24.60 -10.23 -17.29
N TYR A 423 25.35 -10.90 -18.18
CA TYR A 423 26.73 -10.52 -18.49
C TYR A 423 26.81 -9.07 -18.98
N GLY A 424 25.95 -8.67 -19.92
CA GLY A 424 25.86 -7.32 -20.46
C GLY A 424 25.60 -6.26 -19.39
N TRP A 425 24.85 -6.58 -18.33
CA TRP A 425 24.65 -5.65 -17.24
C TRP A 425 25.92 -5.40 -16.42
N PHE A 426 26.74 -6.43 -16.14
CA PHE A 426 28.01 -6.24 -15.45
C PHE A 426 29.03 -5.49 -16.32
N THR A 427 29.08 -5.74 -17.63
CA THR A 427 29.94 -4.97 -18.54
C THR A 427 29.53 -3.52 -18.63
N MET A 428 28.22 -3.24 -18.68
CA MET A 428 27.69 -1.87 -18.64
C MET A 428 28.07 -1.13 -17.34
N LEU A 429 28.04 -1.80 -16.18
CA LEU A 429 28.49 -1.20 -14.92
C LEU A 429 29.96 -0.76 -15.00
N LEU A 430 30.81 -1.59 -15.63
CA LEU A 430 32.23 -1.29 -15.79
C LEU A 430 32.49 -0.23 -16.86
N GLU A 431 31.89 -0.35 -18.03
CA GLU A 431 32.18 0.49 -19.19
C GLU A 431 31.52 1.87 -19.12
N ASP A 432 30.24 1.94 -18.67
CA ASP A 432 29.49 3.20 -18.65
C ASP A 432 29.68 3.97 -17.33
N TYR A 433 29.86 3.27 -16.21
CA TYR A 433 29.94 3.88 -14.88
C TYR A 433 31.30 3.74 -14.19
N GLY A 434 32.22 2.93 -14.72
CA GLY A 434 33.50 2.64 -14.06
C GLY A 434 33.36 1.82 -12.77
N ILE A 435 32.17 1.28 -12.47
CA ILE A 435 31.91 0.46 -11.28
C ILE A 435 32.56 -0.91 -11.48
N ARG A 436 33.46 -1.28 -10.56
CA ARG A 436 34.34 -2.47 -10.70
C ARG A 436 34.01 -3.50 -9.63
N PRO A 437 33.25 -4.58 -9.98
CA PRO A 437 33.06 -5.70 -9.08
C PRO A 437 34.38 -6.47 -8.90
N LEU A 438 34.93 -6.45 -7.67
CA LEU A 438 36.20 -7.14 -7.36
C LEU A 438 36.03 -8.65 -7.29
N LYS A 439 34.88 -9.11 -6.81
CA LYS A 439 34.46 -10.51 -6.75
C LYS A 439 32.97 -10.58 -7.04
N ILE A 440 32.52 -11.65 -7.71
CA ILE A 440 31.11 -11.88 -8.01
C ILE A 440 30.74 -13.28 -7.51
N GLY A 441 29.85 -13.33 -6.51
CA GLY A 441 29.29 -14.56 -5.96
C GLY A 441 28.17 -15.12 -6.84
N TYR A 442 28.08 -16.45 -6.95
CA TYR A 442 26.99 -17.11 -7.68
C TYR A 442 26.68 -18.47 -7.06
N ASP A 443 25.42 -18.94 -7.22
CA ASP A 443 25.09 -20.30 -6.77
C ASP A 443 25.86 -21.35 -7.60
N ARG A 444 26.50 -22.31 -6.93
CA ARG A 444 27.26 -23.41 -7.51
C ARG A 444 26.55 -24.15 -8.63
N TYR A 445 25.23 -24.24 -8.60
CA TYR A 445 24.44 -24.92 -9.61
C TYR A 445 24.03 -24.04 -10.80
N SER A 446 24.58 -22.84 -10.89
CA SER A 446 24.34 -21.89 -11.96
C SER A 446 24.93 -22.30 -13.31
N ALA A 447 24.52 -21.61 -14.38
CA ALA A 447 24.95 -21.89 -15.75
C ALA A 447 26.45 -21.71 -15.97
N GLN A 448 27.18 -22.80 -16.14
CA GLN A 448 28.65 -22.80 -16.27
C GLN A 448 29.18 -21.98 -17.45
N TYR A 449 28.42 -21.87 -18.55
CA TYR A 449 28.84 -21.09 -19.70
C TYR A 449 28.89 -19.58 -19.38
N LEU A 450 27.89 -19.04 -18.68
CA LEU A 450 27.90 -17.63 -18.23
C LEU A 450 29.12 -17.36 -17.34
N ILE A 451 29.40 -18.24 -16.38
CA ILE A 451 30.52 -18.09 -15.46
C ILE A 451 31.85 -18.10 -16.23
N THR A 452 31.98 -18.99 -17.24
CA THR A 452 33.16 -19.04 -18.10
C THR A 452 33.33 -17.77 -18.94
N ASP A 453 32.25 -17.26 -19.52
CA ASP A 453 32.29 -16.03 -20.33
C ASP A 453 32.63 -14.81 -19.50
N MET A 454 32.06 -14.66 -18.29
CA MET A 454 32.39 -13.59 -17.35
C MET A 454 33.84 -13.67 -16.88
N ALA A 455 34.34 -14.87 -16.57
CA ALA A 455 35.75 -15.07 -16.18
C ALA A 455 36.72 -14.75 -17.32
N ASN A 456 36.40 -15.13 -18.56
CA ASN A 456 37.19 -14.81 -19.74
C ASN A 456 37.26 -13.30 -20.02
N TYR A 457 36.22 -12.54 -19.69
CA TYR A 457 36.23 -11.08 -19.77
C TYR A 457 37.10 -10.42 -18.69
N GLY A 458 37.34 -11.13 -17.60
CA GLY A 458 38.19 -10.66 -16.49
C GLY A 458 37.46 -10.46 -15.16
N PHE A 459 36.20 -10.84 -15.04
CA PHE A 459 35.50 -10.87 -13.77
C PHE A 459 35.97 -12.01 -12.88
N HIS A 460 36.15 -11.77 -11.60
CA HIS A 460 36.54 -12.80 -10.62
C HIS A 460 35.29 -13.45 -10.03
N MET A 461 34.95 -14.61 -10.55
CA MET A 461 33.76 -15.40 -10.15
C MET A 461 34.11 -16.34 -8.97
N ASP A 462 33.20 -16.45 -8.00
CA ASP A 462 33.34 -17.36 -6.86
C ASP A 462 32.02 -18.07 -6.53
N ASP A 463 32.07 -19.37 -6.31
CA ASP A 463 30.89 -20.14 -5.99
C ASP A 463 30.45 -19.95 -4.53
N VAL A 464 29.17 -19.65 -4.35
CA VAL A 464 28.53 -19.53 -3.04
C VAL A 464 27.71 -20.79 -2.77
N TYR A 465 27.95 -21.39 -1.62
CA TYR A 465 27.20 -22.55 -1.19
C TYR A 465 25.94 -22.10 -0.43
N GLN A 466 24.78 -22.32 -1.05
CA GLN A 466 23.47 -21.96 -0.51
C GLN A 466 23.09 -22.83 0.72
N GLY A 467 22.15 -22.35 1.54
CA GLY A 467 21.59 -23.07 2.66
C GLY A 467 22.08 -22.59 4.04
N GLU A 468 22.33 -23.53 4.97
CA GLU A 468 22.70 -23.20 6.36
C GLU A 468 24.09 -22.53 6.50
N ASN A 469 24.93 -22.64 5.49
CA ASN A 469 26.24 -21.98 5.46
C ASN A 469 26.12 -20.45 5.38
N LEU A 470 24.98 -19.93 4.93
CA LEU A 470 24.71 -18.48 4.88
C LEU A 470 24.41 -17.88 6.27
N THR A 471 24.23 -18.71 7.32
CA THR A 471 23.89 -18.22 8.67
C THR A 471 24.81 -17.11 9.19
N PRO A 472 26.16 -17.18 9.09
CA PRO A 472 27.03 -16.10 9.59
C PRO A 472 26.83 -14.79 8.82
N VAL A 473 26.76 -14.87 7.49
CA VAL A 473 26.59 -13.71 6.60
C VAL A 473 25.26 -13.03 6.86
N ILE A 474 24.16 -13.80 6.94
CA ILE A 474 22.82 -13.26 7.18
C ILE A 474 22.73 -12.59 8.56
N ARG A 475 23.39 -13.13 9.61
CA ARG A 475 23.42 -12.49 10.94
C ARG A 475 24.18 -11.17 10.93
N GLU A 476 25.34 -11.12 10.31
CA GLU A 476 26.12 -9.88 10.17
C GLU A 476 25.32 -8.84 9.38
N PHE A 477 24.75 -9.26 8.26
CA PHE A 477 23.98 -8.38 7.38
C PHE A 477 22.70 -7.85 8.04
N GLU A 478 22.01 -8.67 8.86
CA GLU A 478 20.88 -8.23 9.66
C GLU A 478 21.27 -7.09 10.61
N GLY A 479 22.44 -7.18 11.26
CA GLY A 479 22.98 -6.11 12.09
C GLY A 479 23.17 -4.83 11.30
N ILE A 480 23.88 -4.90 10.16
CA ILE A 480 24.15 -3.76 9.28
C ILE A 480 22.85 -3.07 8.81
N ILE A 481 21.82 -3.86 8.46
CA ILE A 481 20.52 -3.32 8.06
C ILE A 481 19.84 -2.59 9.22
N LYS A 482 19.83 -3.18 10.41
CA LYS A 482 19.22 -2.61 11.62
C LYS A 482 19.91 -1.34 12.10
N ASP A 483 21.23 -1.28 11.96
CA ASP A 483 22.04 -0.10 12.28
C ASP A 483 21.83 1.05 11.25
N GLY A 484 21.17 0.75 10.12
CA GLY A 484 20.89 1.75 9.08
C GLY A 484 22.00 1.93 8.05
N ASP A 485 23.04 1.12 8.12
CA ASP A 485 24.25 1.17 7.28
C ASP A 485 24.13 0.37 5.98
N PHE A 486 22.90 -0.06 5.64
CA PHE A 486 22.56 -0.66 4.35
C PHE A 486 21.42 0.09 3.69
N LYS A 487 21.56 0.35 2.38
CA LYS A 487 20.56 1.05 1.57
C LYS A 487 20.23 0.30 0.28
N ILE A 488 18.96 0.34 -0.10
CA ILE A 488 18.42 -0.17 -1.36
C ILE A 488 18.16 1.03 -2.27
N ALA A 489 18.88 1.13 -3.37
CA ALA A 489 18.78 2.24 -4.31
C ALA A 489 17.52 2.12 -5.17
N ASP A 490 16.58 3.02 -4.98
CA ASP A 490 15.28 3.22 -5.70
C ASP A 490 14.68 1.96 -6.38
N ASN A 491 14.67 0.83 -5.66
CA ASN A 491 14.22 -0.46 -6.18
C ASN A 491 13.16 -1.10 -5.27
N ASN A 492 11.89 -0.79 -5.53
CA ASN A 492 10.78 -1.36 -4.77
C ASN A 492 10.63 -2.87 -4.98
N LEU A 493 11.05 -3.42 -6.13
CA LEU A 493 11.03 -4.86 -6.36
C LEU A 493 12.04 -5.56 -5.45
N LEU A 494 13.25 -5.01 -5.31
CA LEU A 494 14.24 -5.54 -4.36
C LEU A 494 13.74 -5.47 -2.91
N LYS A 495 13.11 -4.37 -2.50
CA LYS A 495 12.46 -4.28 -1.18
C LYS A 495 11.45 -5.40 -0.98
N THR A 496 10.62 -5.68 -1.97
CA THR A 496 9.63 -6.77 -1.92
C THR A 496 10.33 -8.13 -1.73
N HIS A 497 11.44 -8.38 -2.43
CA HIS A 497 12.21 -9.61 -2.26
C HIS A 497 12.81 -9.74 -0.86
N PHE A 498 13.25 -8.65 -0.22
CA PHE A 498 13.68 -8.65 1.19
C PHE A 498 12.51 -8.95 2.16
N LEU A 499 11.34 -8.37 1.91
CA LEU A 499 10.13 -8.59 2.72
C LEU A 499 9.58 -10.02 2.59
N ASN A 500 9.91 -10.71 1.51
CA ASN A 500 9.48 -12.07 1.22
C ASN A 500 10.37 -13.15 1.86
N VAL A 501 11.42 -12.75 2.58
CA VAL A 501 12.33 -13.68 3.23
C VAL A 501 11.83 -14.08 4.60
N ALA A 502 11.84 -15.39 4.87
CA ALA A 502 11.74 -15.97 6.21
C ALA A 502 12.98 -16.81 6.50
N LEU A 503 13.27 -17.07 7.78
CA LEU A 503 14.39 -17.92 8.19
C LEU A 503 13.88 -19.25 8.72
N LYS A 504 14.29 -20.35 8.08
CA LYS A 504 14.03 -21.70 8.58
C LYS A 504 15.17 -22.15 9.48
N HIS A 505 14.90 -22.17 10.78
CA HIS A 505 15.87 -22.62 11.79
C HIS A 505 15.99 -24.14 11.84
N ASN A 506 17.23 -24.62 11.94
CA ASN A 506 17.55 -25.97 12.28
C ASN A 506 17.85 -26.03 13.80
N MET A 507 17.01 -26.73 14.55
CA MET A 507 17.08 -26.77 16.01
C MET A 507 18.32 -27.54 16.51
N GLU A 508 18.87 -28.47 15.71
CA GLU A 508 20.05 -29.29 16.09
C GLU A 508 21.35 -28.48 15.88
N THR A 509 21.50 -27.84 14.73
CA THR A 509 22.73 -27.10 14.37
C THR A 509 22.73 -25.64 14.84
N ARG A 510 21.58 -25.12 15.29
CA ARG A 510 21.36 -23.70 15.60
C ARG A 510 21.66 -22.77 14.41
N LYS A 511 21.70 -23.33 13.21
CA LYS A 511 21.84 -22.61 11.95
C LYS A 511 20.47 -22.37 11.34
N PHE A 512 20.43 -21.51 10.35
CA PHE A 512 19.21 -21.26 9.58
C PHE A 512 19.54 -21.02 8.11
N ARG A 513 18.54 -21.10 7.28
CA ARG A 513 18.61 -20.76 5.87
C ARG A 513 17.46 -19.85 5.47
N PRO A 514 17.65 -18.97 4.48
CA PRO A 514 16.55 -18.19 3.93
C PRO A 514 15.58 -19.11 3.17
N ILE A 515 14.30 -18.82 3.33
CA ILE A 515 13.22 -19.47 2.59
C ILE A 515 12.22 -18.41 2.14
N LYS A 516 11.43 -18.72 1.13
CA LYS A 516 10.29 -17.90 0.72
C LYS A 516 9.22 -17.90 1.82
N ILE A 517 8.68 -16.73 2.13
CA ILE A 517 7.63 -16.53 3.13
C ILE A 517 6.33 -17.24 2.75
N GLU A 518 6.07 -17.32 1.44
CA GLU A 518 4.96 -18.00 0.79
C GLU A 518 5.44 -18.74 -0.46
N GLN A 519 4.71 -19.76 -0.89
CA GLN A 519 5.09 -20.59 -2.02
C GLN A 519 5.26 -19.80 -3.34
N ARG A 520 4.53 -18.69 -3.51
CA ARG A 520 4.57 -17.82 -4.70
C ARG A 520 5.44 -16.58 -4.54
N ALA A 521 6.03 -16.39 -3.37
CA ALA A 521 6.91 -15.25 -3.13
C ALA A 521 8.25 -15.45 -3.85
N HIS A 522 8.86 -14.34 -4.28
CA HIS A 522 10.19 -14.31 -4.87
C HIS A 522 11.18 -13.69 -3.89
N ILE A 523 12.38 -14.27 -3.80
CA ILE A 523 13.50 -13.79 -2.97
C ILE A 523 14.81 -13.68 -3.75
N ASP A 524 14.79 -13.85 -5.06
CA ASP A 524 15.96 -13.93 -5.94
C ASP A 524 16.87 -12.69 -5.81
N GLY A 525 16.28 -11.49 -5.73
CA GLY A 525 17.05 -10.27 -5.49
C GLY A 525 17.72 -10.23 -4.11
N PHE A 526 17.09 -10.77 -3.08
CA PHE A 526 17.74 -10.94 -1.78
C PHE A 526 18.89 -11.95 -1.86
N VAL A 527 18.68 -13.09 -2.55
CA VAL A 527 19.72 -14.13 -2.71
C VAL A 527 20.92 -13.56 -3.44
N SER A 528 20.73 -12.81 -4.54
CA SER A 528 21.84 -12.19 -5.26
C SER A 528 22.62 -11.18 -4.39
N VAL A 529 21.94 -10.41 -3.52
CA VAL A 529 22.62 -9.53 -2.54
C VAL A 529 23.39 -10.34 -1.50
N ILE A 530 22.84 -11.45 -1.00
CA ILE A 530 23.52 -12.33 -0.03
C ILE A 530 24.75 -12.99 -0.66
N ASP A 531 24.69 -13.36 -1.95
CA ASP A 531 25.87 -13.89 -2.66
C ASP A 531 26.97 -12.82 -2.76
N ALA A 532 26.63 -11.56 -3.04
CA ALA A 532 27.57 -10.45 -2.98
C ALA A 532 28.15 -10.25 -1.57
N MET A 533 27.31 -10.30 -0.54
CA MET A 533 27.77 -10.17 0.86
C MET A 533 28.64 -11.35 1.31
N THR A 534 28.38 -12.54 0.79
CA THR A 534 29.19 -13.75 1.08
C THR A 534 30.62 -13.58 0.53
N VAL A 535 30.77 -13.17 -0.72
CA VAL A 535 32.12 -12.93 -1.27
C VAL A 535 32.79 -11.72 -0.62
N ARG A 536 32.03 -10.70 -0.22
CA ARG A 536 32.56 -9.57 0.57
C ARG A 536 33.17 -10.05 1.90
N GLN A 537 32.47 -10.89 2.65
CA GLN A 537 32.94 -11.43 3.91
C GLN A 537 34.17 -12.34 3.70
N LYS A 538 34.08 -13.25 2.70
CA LYS A 538 35.15 -14.22 2.39
C LYS A 538 36.46 -13.56 1.99
N TYR A 539 36.41 -12.48 1.21
CA TYR A 539 37.58 -11.79 0.66
C TYR A 539 37.86 -10.44 1.33
N TRP A 540 37.37 -10.23 2.56
CA TRP A 540 37.54 -8.96 3.25
C TRP A 540 39.00 -8.55 3.46
N GLU A 541 39.87 -9.49 3.77
CA GLU A 541 41.32 -9.22 3.95
C GLU A 541 41.99 -8.78 2.63
N GLU A 542 41.53 -9.30 1.51
CA GLU A 542 42.06 -9.00 0.17
C GLU A 542 41.49 -7.70 -0.40
N CYS A 543 40.19 -7.48 -0.28
CA CYS A 543 39.46 -6.43 -1.00
C CYS A 543 38.99 -5.28 -0.10
N GLY A 544 39.00 -5.46 1.23
CA GLY A 544 38.34 -4.54 2.17
C GLY A 544 38.81 -3.11 2.10
N GLU A 545 40.13 -2.89 1.91
CA GLU A 545 40.70 -1.55 1.78
C GLU A 545 40.23 -0.85 0.48
N LEU A 546 40.16 -1.58 -0.63
CA LEU A 546 39.64 -1.05 -1.90
C LEU A 546 38.13 -0.72 -1.81
N LEU A 547 37.35 -1.59 -1.15
CA LEU A 547 35.92 -1.39 -0.97
C LEU A 547 35.60 -0.19 -0.07
N LYS A 548 36.42 0.09 0.95
CA LYS A 548 36.26 1.26 1.83
C LYS A 548 36.65 2.58 1.18
N ASN A 549 37.62 2.55 0.27
CA ASN A 549 38.14 3.71 -0.42
C ASN A 549 37.46 3.95 -1.78
N ALA A 550 36.16 3.61 -1.89
CA ALA A 550 35.38 4.01 -3.04
C ALA A 550 35.33 5.55 -3.12
N ALA A 551 35.89 6.09 -4.21
CA ALA A 551 36.22 7.50 -4.42
C ALA A 551 35.01 8.45 -4.29
#